data_707620b468df8ce3dd1b41675fe878d4
#
_entry.id   707620b468df8ce3dd1b41675fe878d4
#
_cell.length_a   1.000
_cell.length_b   1.000
_cell.length_c   1.000
_cell.angle_alpha   90.00
_cell.angle_beta   90.00
_cell.angle_gamma   90.00
#
_symmetry.space_group_name_H-M   'P 1'
#
loop_
_entity.id
_entity.type
_entity.pdbx_description
1 polymer ?
#
loop_
_entity_poly.entity_id
_entity_poly.type
_entity_poly.pdbx_seq_one_letter_code
_entity_poly.pdbx_strand_id
1 'polypeptide(L)'
;LHRVDRRQRQMCIRDSPYTVDNEGFINFPVLGKIEVKGKTVKELTDILEDRISESVENPIVNIRIENFKVTVIGEVLRPGSFTVYSDRISLLDALGLAGDLTIYGDRTNVKLVRDINGEKKLVHLDLTKTNLLESPYFYLEQNDVVYVEPNDKKKKSSRYSQSEQYNLSIISTFASTLSVIMSVVM
;
A
#
# COMPACT_ATOMS: atom_id res chain seq x y z
N LEU A 1 -41.86 38.18 -30.79
CA LEU A 1 -40.56 38.34 -30.13
C LEU A 1 -40.25 37.08 -29.33
N HIS A 2 -39.69 36.05 -29.99
CA HIS A 2 -39.20 34.85 -29.30
C HIS A 2 -37.79 35.12 -28.79
N ARG A 3 -37.68 35.27 -27.49
CA ARG A 3 -36.43 35.30 -26.77
C ARG A 3 -35.87 33.89 -26.75
N VAL A 4 -34.92 33.58 -27.60
CA VAL A 4 -34.16 32.33 -27.57
C VAL A 4 -33.32 32.36 -26.32
N ASP A 5 -33.78 31.66 -25.28
CA ASP A 5 -33.04 31.35 -24.07
C ASP A 5 -31.88 30.43 -24.46
N ARG A 6 -30.69 31.02 -24.62
CA ARG A 6 -29.43 30.27 -24.72
C ARG A 6 -29.11 29.75 -23.31
N ARG A 7 -29.81 28.74 -22.89
CA ARG A 7 -29.30 27.93 -21.80
C ARG A 7 -27.98 27.35 -22.26
N GLN A 8 -26.93 27.93 -21.73
CA GLN A 8 -25.62 27.30 -21.70
C GLN A 8 -25.86 25.84 -21.32
N ARG A 9 -25.62 24.92 -22.25
CA ARG A 9 -25.44 23.52 -21.92
C ARG A 9 -24.15 23.47 -21.11
N GLN A 10 -24.28 23.68 -19.81
CA GLN A 10 -23.30 23.20 -18.86
C GLN A 10 -23.22 21.70 -19.10
N MET A 11 -22.21 21.30 -19.82
CA MET A 11 -21.85 19.91 -19.98
C MET A 11 -21.43 19.47 -18.60
N CYS A 12 -22.40 18.91 -17.84
CA CYS A 12 -22.09 18.25 -16.60
C CYS A 12 -21.11 17.13 -16.94
N ILE A 13 -19.84 17.35 -16.63
CA ILE A 13 -18.83 16.30 -16.64
C ILE A 13 -19.34 15.27 -15.64
N ARG A 14 -19.85 14.15 -16.13
CA ARG A 14 -20.06 12.98 -15.30
C ARG A 14 -18.66 12.49 -14.92
N ASP A 15 -18.36 12.47 -13.65
CA ASP A 15 -17.28 11.67 -13.08
C ASP A 15 -17.57 10.21 -13.42
N SER A 16 -17.11 9.76 -14.57
CA SER A 16 -17.25 8.37 -15.00
C SER A 16 -15.87 7.74 -14.97
N PRO A 17 -15.66 6.67 -14.18
CA PRO A 17 -14.38 5.97 -14.19
C PRO A 17 -14.19 5.30 -15.57
N TYR A 18 -13.00 5.45 -16.12
CA TYR A 18 -12.56 4.75 -17.32
C TYR A 18 -11.65 3.60 -16.93
N THR A 19 -11.92 2.42 -17.43
CA THR A 19 -11.07 1.26 -17.21
C THR A 19 -10.01 1.20 -18.30
N VAL A 20 -8.75 1.06 -17.89
CA VAL A 20 -7.65 0.77 -18.82
C VAL A 20 -7.72 -0.70 -19.20
N ASP A 21 -7.76 -0.99 -20.49
CA ASP A 21 -7.76 -2.35 -21.02
C ASP A 21 -6.37 -3.03 -20.92
N ASN A 22 -6.31 -4.33 -21.23
CA ASN A 22 -5.06 -5.09 -21.15
C ASN A 22 -3.99 -4.62 -22.15
N GLU A 23 -4.40 -3.90 -23.19
CA GLU A 23 -3.49 -3.31 -24.18
C GLU A 23 -2.96 -1.95 -23.74
N GLY A 24 -3.57 -1.35 -22.71
CA GLY A 24 -3.18 -0.06 -22.15
C GLY A 24 -3.93 1.13 -22.74
N PHE A 25 -5.16 0.92 -23.22
CA PHE A 25 -6.03 1.96 -23.78
C PHE A 25 -7.24 2.22 -22.89
N ILE A 26 -7.76 3.44 -22.96
CA ILE A 26 -9.09 3.81 -22.48
C ILE A 26 -9.98 4.11 -23.69
N ASN A 27 -11.28 3.86 -23.55
CA ASN A 27 -12.26 4.24 -24.56
C ASN A 27 -12.97 5.51 -24.11
N PHE A 28 -12.53 6.66 -24.64
CA PHE A 28 -13.10 7.95 -24.28
C PHE A 28 -14.22 8.33 -25.24
N PRO A 29 -15.39 8.80 -24.76
CA PRO A 29 -16.47 9.25 -25.62
C PRO A 29 -15.98 10.35 -26.58
N VAL A 30 -16.40 10.31 -27.83
CA VAL A 30 -16.05 11.25 -28.91
C VAL A 30 -14.61 11.11 -29.41
N LEU A 31 -13.61 10.89 -28.53
CA LEU A 31 -12.20 10.78 -28.93
C LEU A 31 -11.76 9.35 -29.28
N GLY A 32 -12.59 8.35 -28.94
CA GLY A 32 -12.30 6.95 -29.21
C GLY A 32 -11.23 6.34 -28.30
N LYS A 33 -10.44 5.41 -28.84
CA LYS A 33 -9.35 4.74 -28.09
C LYS A 33 -8.16 5.68 -27.90
N ILE A 34 -7.72 5.82 -26.66
CA ILE A 34 -6.57 6.64 -26.26
C ILE A 34 -5.59 5.77 -25.49
N GLU A 35 -4.34 5.75 -25.93
CA GLU A 35 -3.26 5.03 -25.26
C GLU A 35 -2.84 5.76 -23.99
N VAL A 36 -2.89 5.05 -22.86
CA VAL A 36 -2.52 5.57 -21.53
C VAL A 36 -1.32 4.83 -20.93
N LYS A 37 -0.99 3.67 -21.47
CA LYS A 37 0.13 2.86 -20.96
C LYS A 37 1.45 3.60 -21.04
N GLY A 38 2.20 3.64 -19.93
CA GLY A 38 3.50 4.29 -19.87
C GLY A 38 3.46 5.82 -19.81
N LYS A 39 2.27 6.44 -19.76
CA LYS A 39 2.11 7.88 -19.63
C LYS A 39 1.87 8.27 -18.17
N THR A 40 2.42 9.41 -17.79
CA THR A 40 2.10 10.04 -16.51
C THR A 40 0.72 10.69 -16.55
N VAL A 41 0.12 10.93 -15.38
CA VAL A 41 -1.17 11.65 -15.27
C VAL A 41 -1.08 13.01 -15.96
N LYS A 42 0.05 13.72 -15.81
CA LYS A 42 0.26 15.02 -16.44
C LYS A 42 0.27 14.94 -17.97
N GLU A 43 1.07 14.04 -18.54
CA GLU A 43 1.12 13.84 -20.00
C GLU A 43 -0.23 13.45 -20.57
N LEU A 44 -0.99 12.63 -19.85
CA LEU A 44 -2.34 12.24 -20.27
C LEU A 44 -3.31 13.42 -20.21
N THR A 45 -3.19 14.27 -19.19
CA THR A 45 -3.99 15.51 -19.08
C THR A 45 -3.72 16.41 -20.27
N ASP A 46 -2.45 16.69 -20.56
CA ASP A 46 -2.05 17.55 -21.69
C ASP A 46 -2.58 17.00 -23.03
N ILE A 47 -2.46 15.68 -23.27
CA ILE A 47 -2.98 15.02 -24.48
C ILE A 47 -4.50 15.14 -24.60
N LEU A 48 -5.22 14.98 -23.48
CA LEU A 48 -6.68 15.06 -23.48
C LEU A 48 -7.15 16.50 -23.66
N GLU A 49 -6.51 17.47 -23.04
CA GLU A 49 -6.81 18.89 -23.22
C GLU A 49 -6.63 19.31 -24.68
N ASP A 50 -5.52 18.92 -25.31
CA ASP A 50 -5.26 19.20 -26.72
C ASP A 50 -6.35 18.60 -27.62
N ARG A 51 -6.70 17.33 -27.45
CA ARG A 51 -7.70 16.67 -28.29
C ARG A 51 -9.13 17.18 -28.06
N ILE A 52 -9.46 17.55 -26.82
CA ILE A 52 -10.79 18.09 -26.48
C ILE A 52 -10.90 19.53 -26.96
N SER A 53 -9.79 20.29 -27.00
CA SER A 53 -9.78 21.69 -27.47
C SER A 53 -10.24 21.87 -28.93
N GLU A 54 -10.13 20.80 -29.73
CA GLU A 54 -10.70 20.80 -31.11
C GLU A 54 -12.22 20.95 -31.12
N SER A 55 -12.91 20.55 -30.06
CA SER A 55 -14.37 20.52 -29.96
C SER A 55 -14.96 21.43 -28.90
N VAL A 56 -14.18 21.82 -27.91
CA VAL A 56 -14.60 22.60 -26.70
C VAL A 56 -13.58 23.71 -26.43
N GLU A 57 -14.06 24.95 -26.32
CA GLU A 57 -13.19 26.07 -25.92
C GLU A 57 -12.78 25.94 -24.44
N ASN A 58 -11.48 26.05 -24.18
CA ASN A 58 -10.86 26.01 -22.82
C ASN A 58 -11.31 24.79 -21.98
N PRO A 59 -11.05 23.55 -22.43
CA PRO A 59 -11.37 22.36 -21.64
C PRO A 59 -10.51 22.30 -20.39
N ILE A 60 -11.09 21.90 -19.28
CA ILE A 60 -10.36 21.57 -18.03
C ILE A 60 -10.46 20.07 -17.84
N VAL A 61 -9.33 19.37 -17.86
CA VAL A 61 -9.24 17.93 -17.65
C VAL A 61 -8.59 17.64 -16.31
N ASN A 62 -9.28 16.88 -15.48
CA ASN A 62 -8.74 16.42 -14.20
C ASN A 62 -8.74 14.88 -14.17
N ILE A 63 -7.56 14.29 -14.06
CA ILE A 63 -7.36 12.85 -14.07
C ILE A 63 -6.83 12.42 -12.70
N ARG A 64 -7.42 11.36 -12.15
CA ARG A 64 -6.91 10.70 -10.95
C ARG A 64 -7.07 9.19 -11.07
N ILE A 65 -6.20 8.47 -10.41
CA ILE A 65 -6.25 7.00 -10.35
C ILE A 65 -7.23 6.61 -9.24
N GLU A 66 -8.31 5.94 -9.59
CA GLU A 66 -9.40 5.64 -8.64
C GLU A 66 -9.10 4.44 -7.75
N ASN A 67 -8.35 3.46 -8.25
CA ASN A 67 -8.06 2.20 -7.55
C ASN A 67 -6.61 2.11 -7.06
N PHE A 68 -6.01 3.23 -6.67
CA PHE A 68 -4.69 3.20 -6.10
C PHE A 68 -4.73 2.52 -4.73
N LYS A 69 -4.12 1.34 -4.63
CA LYS A 69 -4.05 0.55 -3.40
C LYS A 69 -2.60 0.23 -3.05
N VAL A 70 -2.31 0.31 -1.76
CA VAL A 70 -1.07 -0.20 -1.18
C VAL A 70 -1.42 -1.21 -0.09
N THR A 71 -0.58 -2.23 0.08
CA THR A 71 -0.81 -3.26 1.08
C THR A 71 0.30 -3.18 2.12
N VAL A 72 -0.06 -3.12 3.39
CA VAL A 72 0.88 -3.13 4.52
C VAL A 72 0.61 -4.34 5.37
N ILE A 73 1.63 -5.17 5.58
CA ILE A 73 1.54 -6.43 6.32
C ILE A 73 2.74 -6.62 7.26
N GLY A 74 2.63 -7.57 8.17
CA GLY A 74 3.67 -7.91 9.15
C GLY A 74 3.42 -7.24 10.50
N GLU A 75 4.48 -6.75 11.14
CA GLU A 75 4.46 -6.19 12.50
C GLU A 75 3.98 -4.74 12.52
N VAL A 76 2.76 -4.52 12.08
CA VAL A 76 2.03 -3.24 12.14
C VAL A 76 0.75 -3.42 12.96
N LEU A 77 0.18 -2.32 13.46
CA LEU A 77 -1.00 -2.39 14.31
C LEU A 77 -2.24 -2.89 13.57
N ARG A 78 -2.41 -2.50 12.31
CA ARG A 78 -3.56 -2.85 11.46
C ARG A 78 -3.07 -3.27 10.06
N PRO A 79 -2.65 -4.54 9.89
CA PRO A 79 -2.27 -5.03 8.56
C PRO A 79 -3.48 -5.05 7.63
N GLY A 80 -3.28 -4.70 6.38
CA GLY A 80 -4.35 -4.67 5.39
C GLY A 80 -3.97 -3.98 4.08
N SER A 81 -4.93 -3.93 3.15
CA SER A 81 -4.82 -3.15 1.92
C SER A 81 -5.58 -1.84 2.08
N PHE A 82 -4.92 -0.73 1.78
CA PHE A 82 -5.43 0.62 1.94
C PHE A 82 -5.63 1.27 0.59
N THR A 83 -6.81 1.83 0.36
CA THR A 83 -7.08 2.65 -0.83
C THR A 83 -6.56 4.05 -0.59
N VAL A 84 -5.78 4.55 -1.53
CA VAL A 84 -5.18 5.89 -1.50
C VAL A 84 -6.03 6.80 -2.38
N TYR A 85 -6.47 7.93 -1.83
CA TYR A 85 -7.30 8.91 -2.54
C TYR A 85 -6.50 10.13 -3.02
N SER A 86 -5.20 10.18 -2.69
CA SER A 86 -4.27 11.19 -3.15
C SER A 86 -3.46 10.69 -4.35
N ASP A 87 -2.90 11.62 -5.12
CA ASP A 87 -2.12 11.31 -6.32
C ASP A 87 -0.85 10.51 -6.01
N ARG A 88 -0.38 10.56 -4.78
CA ARG A 88 0.78 9.82 -4.28
C ARG A 88 0.69 9.60 -2.78
N ILE A 89 1.36 8.57 -2.32
CA ILE A 89 1.50 8.23 -0.90
C ILE A 89 2.96 7.88 -0.60
N SER A 90 3.48 8.37 0.52
CA SER A 90 4.80 7.96 0.98
C SER A 90 4.75 6.64 1.76
N LEU A 91 5.90 6.00 1.91
CA LEU A 91 6.05 4.82 2.77
C LEU A 91 5.59 5.11 4.21
N LEU A 92 5.92 6.30 4.73
CA LEU A 92 5.55 6.69 6.10
C LEU A 92 4.04 6.91 6.23
N ASP A 93 3.39 7.51 5.23
CA ASP A 93 1.93 7.66 5.23
C ASP A 93 1.23 6.29 5.21
N ALA A 94 1.72 5.35 4.41
CA ALA A 94 1.17 4.01 4.34
C ALA A 94 1.32 3.25 5.68
N LEU A 95 2.46 3.39 6.35
CA LEU A 95 2.66 2.86 7.70
C LEU A 95 1.75 3.56 8.71
N GLY A 96 1.54 4.88 8.59
CA GLY A 96 0.58 5.63 9.40
C GLY A 96 -0.86 5.14 9.22
N LEU A 97 -1.30 4.83 7.99
CA LEU A 97 -2.61 4.22 7.73
C LEU A 97 -2.74 2.85 8.40
N ALA A 98 -1.65 2.07 8.45
CA ALA A 98 -1.59 0.80 9.17
C ALA A 98 -1.46 0.94 10.70
N GLY A 99 -1.45 2.18 11.23
CA GLY A 99 -1.36 2.48 12.65
C GLY A 99 0.05 2.39 13.23
N ASP A 100 1.06 2.54 12.37
CA ASP A 100 2.49 2.39 12.66
C ASP A 100 2.93 0.95 12.99
N LEU A 101 4.23 0.78 13.16
CA LEU A 101 4.84 -0.49 13.55
C LEU A 101 4.53 -0.81 15.02
N THR A 102 4.32 -2.08 15.29
CA THR A 102 4.28 -2.54 16.70
C THR A 102 5.65 -2.39 17.36
N ILE A 103 5.70 -2.53 18.69
CA ILE A 103 6.97 -2.56 19.45
C ILE A 103 7.90 -3.71 19.02
N TYR A 104 7.36 -4.68 18.30
CA TYR A 104 8.07 -5.82 17.74
C TYR A 104 8.45 -5.65 16.28
N GLY A 105 8.03 -4.58 15.63
CA GLY A 105 8.40 -4.27 14.25
C GLY A 105 9.85 -3.83 14.12
N ASP A 106 10.53 -4.33 13.09
CA ASP A 106 11.90 -3.94 12.79
C ASP A 106 11.91 -2.71 11.86
N ARG A 107 12.26 -1.54 12.43
CA ARG A 107 12.36 -0.28 11.69
C ARG A 107 13.57 -0.21 10.75
N THR A 108 14.56 -1.05 10.97
CA THR A 108 15.79 -1.05 10.15
C THR A 108 15.68 -1.92 8.92
N ASN A 109 14.65 -2.77 8.84
CA ASN A 109 14.46 -3.72 7.75
C ASN A 109 12.99 -3.83 7.32
N VAL A 110 12.45 -2.76 6.78
CA VAL A 110 11.15 -2.78 6.11
C VAL A 110 11.34 -3.19 4.67
N LYS A 111 10.57 -4.15 4.20
CA LYS A 111 10.65 -4.68 2.85
C LYS A 111 9.54 -4.08 1.98
N LEU A 112 9.90 -3.58 0.83
CA LEU A 112 8.98 -3.15 -0.21
C LEU A 112 9.05 -4.15 -1.36
N VAL A 113 7.90 -4.70 -1.75
CA VAL A 113 7.75 -5.51 -2.95
C VAL A 113 6.99 -4.69 -3.98
N ARG A 114 7.66 -4.42 -5.10
CA ARG A 114 7.12 -3.67 -6.24
C ARG A 114 7.18 -4.52 -7.49
N ASP A 115 6.14 -4.44 -8.31
CA ASP A 115 6.14 -5.05 -9.63
C ASP A 115 6.68 -4.04 -10.65
N ILE A 116 7.78 -4.39 -11.31
CA ILE A 116 8.40 -3.56 -12.34
C ILE A 116 8.39 -4.37 -13.64
N ASN A 117 7.52 -4.01 -14.57
CA ASN A 117 7.38 -4.69 -15.87
C ASN A 117 7.08 -6.20 -15.79
N GLY A 118 6.31 -6.63 -14.77
CA GLY A 118 5.97 -8.04 -14.54
C GLY A 118 6.98 -8.81 -13.69
N GLU A 119 8.10 -8.18 -13.30
CA GLU A 119 9.07 -8.75 -12.36
C GLU A 119 8.91 -8.15 -10.96
N LYS A 120 8.80 -9.01 -9.95
CA LYS A 120 8.69 -8.56 -8.56
C LYS A 120 10.06 -8.26 -7.99
N LYS A 121 10.29 -7.00 -7.66
CA LYS A 121 11.50 -6.52 -7.01
C LYS A 121 11.29 -6.36 -5.52
N LEU A 122 12.18 -6.95 -4.72
CA LEU A 122 12.24 -6.77 -3.28
C LEU A 122 13.30 -5.73 -2.93
N VAL A 123 12.90 -4.69 -2.20
CA VAL A 123 13.79 -3.61 -1.74
C VAL A 123 13.75 -3.55 -0.22
N HIS A 124 14.92 -3.39 0.40
CA HIS A 124 15.05 -3.19 1.85
C HIS A 124 15.16 -1.71 2.16
N LEU A 125 14.33 -1.23 3.05
CA LEU A 125 14.24 0.18 3.45
C LEU A 125 14.47 0.28 4.95
N ASP A 126 15.32 1.23 5.35
CA ASP A 126 15.63 1.51 6.75
C ASP A 126 14.98 2.84 7.15
N LEU A 127 13.96 2.77 8.03
CA LEU A 127 13.20 3.94 8.47
C LEU A 127 14.00 4.84 9.43
N THR A 128 15.16 4.39 9.91
CA THR A 128 15.99 5.15 10.84
C THR A 128 16.98 6.07 10.11
N LYS A 129 17.14 5.89 8.82
CA LYS A 129 18.09 6.65 8.02
C LYS A 129 17.43 7.83 7.31
N THR A 130 18.10 8.97 7.33
CA THR A 130 17.64 10.21 6.66
C THR A 130 17.62 10.10 5.15
N ASN A 131 18.52 9.30 4.55
CA ASN A 131 18.56 9.06 3.11
C ASN A 131 17.33 8.31 2.57
N LEU A 132 16.46 7.80 3.44
CA LEU A 132 15.18 7.21 3.05
C LEU A 132 14.35 8.21 2.22
N LEU A 133 14.35 9.49 2.59
CA LEU A 133 13.56 10.53 1.92
C LEU A 133 14.01 10.79 0.47
N GLU A 134 15.27 10.51 0.17
CA GLU A 134 15.85 10.65 -1.17
C GLU A 134 15.76 9.36 -1.99
N SER A 135 15.26 8.30 -1.38
CA SER A 135 15.11 7.00 -2.06
C SER A 135 14.04 7.07 -3.15
N PRO A 136 14.28 6.51 -4.35
CA PRO A 136 13.25 6.37 -5.37
C PRO A 136 12.08 5.50 -4.95
N TYR A 137 12.23 4.75 -3.85
CA TYR A 137 11.20 3.87 -3.27
C TYR A 137 10.47 4.51 -2.08
N PHE A 138 10.74 5.78 -1.77
CA PHE A 138 10.07 6.50 -0.70
C PHE A 138 8.59 6.71 -1.01
N TYR A 139 8.26 7.06 -2.25
CA TYR A 139 6.89 7.11 -2.74
C TYR A 139 6.48 5.74 -3.27
N LEU A 140 5.33 5.30 -2.79
CA LEU A 140 4.77 4.02 -3.18
C LEU A 140 4.02 4.12 -4.51
N GLU A 141 4.03 3.03 -5.26
CA GLU A 141 3.28 2.84 -6.48
C GLU A 141 2.07 1.93 -6.25
N GLN A 142 1.19 1.88 -7.23
CA GLN A 142 0.00 1.03 -7.17
C GLN A 142 0.37 -0.44 -7.01
N ASN A 143 -0.34 -1.13 -6.11
CA ASN A 143 -0.14 -2.53 -5.74
C ASN A 143 1.19 -2.84 -5.02
N ASP A 144 1.92 -1.81 -4.58
CA ASP A 144 3.08 -2.02 -3.70
C ASP A 144 2.67 -2.76 -2.42
N VAL A 145 3.54 -3.65 -1.98
CA VAL A 145 3.38 -4.37 -0.72
C VAL A 145 4.53 -4.02 0.22
N VAL A 146 4.18 -3.41 1.35
CA VAL A 146 5.10 -3.09 2.43
C VAL A 146 5.02 -4.19 3.47
N TYR A 147 6.13 -4.86 3.74
CA TYR A 147 6.22 -5.89 4.76
C TYR A 147 7.16 -5.48 5.87
N VAL A 148 6.63 -5.39 7.07
CA VAL A 148 7.40 -5.10 8.29
C VAL A 148 7.78 -6.40 8.98
N GLU A 149 9.07 -6.69 9.03
CA GLU A 149 9.57 -7.88 9.73
C GLU A 149 9.46 -7.75 11.25
N PRO A 150 9.24 -8.88 11.94
CA PRO A 150 9.39 -8.92 13.38
C PRO A 150 10.87 -8.75 13.77
N ASN A 151 11.12 -8.05 14.86
CA ASN A 151 12.46 -7.90 15.43
C ASN A 151 12.98 -9.23 16.03
N ASP A 152 14.27 -9.27 16.37
CA ASP A 152 14.91 -10.48 16.88
C ASP A 152 14.30 -11.01 18.18
N LYS A 153 13.74 -10.14 19.01
CA LYS A 153 13.07 -10.55 20.26
C LYS A 153 11.84 -11.41 19.94
N LYS A 154 11.01 -10.97 18.98
CA LYS A 154 9.83 -11.73 18.59
C LYS A 154 10.19 -12.97 17.79
N LYS A 155 11.21 -12.89 16.90
CA LYS A 155 11.73 -14.06 16.18
C LYS A 155 12.24 -15.13 17.14
N LYS A 156 12.93 -14.74 18.22
CA LYS A 156 13.38 -15.66 19.27
C LYS A 156 12.20 -16.24 20.04
N SER A 157 11.27 -15.41 20.50
CA SER A 157 10.11 -15.88 21.27
C SER A 157 9.21 -16.84 20.50
N SER A 158 9.10 -16.66 19.16
CA SER A 158 8.35 -17.60 18.31
C SER A 158 9.06 -18.94 18.08
N ARG A 159 10.39 -18.99 18.27
CA ARG A 159 11.19 -20.22 18.25
C ARG A 159 11.18 -20.95 19.59
N TYR A 160 10.92 -20.24 20.70
CA TYR A 160 10.66 -20.82 22.01
C TYR A 160 9.30 -21.50 21.97
N SER A 161 9.30 -22.62 21.31
CA SER A 161 8.14 -23.44 21.05
C SER A 161 7.73 -24.18 22.31
N GLN A 162 6.49 -24.61 22.33
CA GLN A 162 5.81 -25.51 23.26
C GLN A 162 6.68 -26.58 23.92
N SER A 163 7.78 -27.03 23.28
CA SER A 163 8.71 -28.04 23.82
C SER A 163 9.51 -27.56 25.04
N GLU A 164 9.89 -26.28 25.13
CA GLU A 164 10.62 -25.77 26.30
C GLU A 164 9.69 -25.49 27.47
N GLN A 165 8.48 -25.01 27.23
CA GLN A 165 7.45 -24.92 28.27
C GLN A 165 7.09 -26.31 28.80
N TYR A 166 7.06 -27.34 27.95
CA TYR A 166 6.80 -28.71 28.35
C TYR A 166 7.93 -29.24 29.26
N ASN A 167 9.19 -29.00 28.90
CA ASN A 167 10.34 -29.40 29.69
C ASN A 167 10.37 -28.72 31.07
N LEU A 168 10.06 -27.40 31.12
CA LEU A 168 9.98 -26.68 32.39
C LEU A 168 8.84 -27.20 33.30
N SER A 169 7.70 -27.55 32.72
CA SER A 169 6.55 -28.09 33.45
C SER A 169 6.86 -29.51 34.00
N ILE A 170 7.55 -30.33 33.22
CA ILE A 170 8.01 -31.67 33.70
C ILE A 170 8.98 -31.52 34.88
N ILE A 171 9.99 -30.64 34.77
CA ILE A 171 10.95 -30.41 35.84
C ILE A 171 10.26 -29.92 37.12
N SER A 172 9.30 -28.99 37.00
CA SER A 172 8.56 -28.48 38.15
C SER A 172 7.68 -29.56 38.82
N THR A 173 7.08 -30.44 38.02
CA THR A 173 6.27 -31.56 38.52
C THR A 173 7.13 -32.58 39.24
N PHE A 174 8.32 -32.93 38.74
CA PHE A 174 9.26 -33.81 39.41
C PHE A 174 9.78 -33.21 40.71
N ALA A 175 10.09 -31.92 40.75
CA ALA A 175 10.56 -31.24 41.96
C ALA A 175 9.47 -31.21 43.04
N SER A 176 8.21 -30.97 42.67
CA SER A 176 7.10 -30.97 43.63
C SER A 176 6.78 -32.37 44.17
N THR A 177 6.82 -33.41 43.33
CA THR A 177 6.62 -34.78 43.77
C THR A 177 7.74 -35.25 44.72
N LEU A 178 8.99 -34.89 44.39
CA LEU A 178 10.13 -35.21 45.26
C LEU A 178 10.02 -34.53 46.64
N SER A 179 9.57 -33.28 46.69
CA SER A 179 9.32 -32.53 47.93
C SER A 179 8.25 -33.19 48.79
N VAL A 180 7.17 -33.67 48.20
CA VAL A 180 6.10 -34.38 48.90
C VAL A 180 6.60 -35.70 49.47
N ILE A 181 7.38 -36.47 48.71
CA ILE A 181 7.94 -37.73 49.18
C ILE A 181 8.87 -37.50 50.36
N MET A 182 9.74 -36.48 50.32
CA MET A 182 10.65 -36.13 51.43
C MET A 182 9.87 -35.72 52.67
N SER A 183 8.73 -35.04 52.54
CA SER A 183 7.92 -34.62 53.70
C SER A 183 7.15 -35.77 54.39
N VAL A 184 6.94 -36.89 53.66
CA VAL A 184 6.25 -38.08 54.21
C VAL A 184 7.22 -39.06 54.86
N VAL A 185 8.50 -39.02 54.49
CA VAL A 185 9.54 -39.94 54.99
C VAL A 185 10.26 -39.38 56.24
N MET A 186 10.12 -38.10 56.52
CA MET A 186 10.62 -37.45 57.73
C MET A 186 9.51 -37.35 58.77
#